data_494928d4cc10d7dd4b221fa9d3f92227
#
_entry.id   494928d4cc10d7dd4b221fa9d3f92227
#
_cell.length_a   1.000
_cell.length_b   1.000
_cell.length_c   1.000
_cell.angle_alpha   90.00
_cell.angle_beta   90.00
_cell.angle_gamma   90.00
#
_symmetry.space_group_name_H-M   'P 1'
#
loop_
_entity.id
_entity.type
_entity.pdbx_description
1 polymer ?
#
loop_
_entity_poly.entity_id
_entity_poly.type
_entity_poly.pdbx_seq_one_letter_code
_entity_poly.pdbx_strand_id
1 'polypeptide(L)'
;MDISLIASMGIRIVLVPGSRPQIEALMKLHGLEGKFYKGVRITDPEALECVKEACGETRFNLEAAFSQGLPNTPMQHSRVKVVSGNFVTARPIGVIDGIDHQHTGVVRKVDAESIIDLLSRNNIVLASPFGFSPTGEAFNITTEDVATSIAVAIGADKLILSVGVEGVRVNGAVEQDITASRAKQLIDEKLVDDEDIYNLGFALRAVKGGVDRVHIIPYALDGGILAELFTHDGVGTMVAEENMESIREATIDDVGSLIKLLEPFEQEGILVKRPREKIEREISHFTVLEHDGFIYGSAALYPYPEAKIGEMAAVAVHPDFQGAGDGDRLLRRIEKRARDMGLELSLI
;
A
#
# COMPACT_ATOMS: atom_id res chain seq x y z
N MET A 1 -10.62 16.22 0.31
CA MET A 1 -9.96 16.93 -0.81
C MET A 1 -9.01 16.01 -1.56
N ASP A 2 -8.11 15.33 -0.87
CA ASP A 2 -7.10 14.42 -1.45
C ASP A 2 -7.66 13.34 -2.36
N ILE A 3 -8.70 12.63 -1.92
CA ILE A 3 -9.34 11.57 -2.72
C ILE A 3 -9.90 12.12 -4.05
N SER A 4 -10.52 13.32 -4.03
CA SER A 4 -11.00 13.96 -5.25
C SER A 4 -9.87 14.33 -6.21
N LEU A 5 -8.73 14.77 -5.66
CA LEU A 5 -7.54 15.07 -6.44
C LEU A 5 -6.98 13.81 -7.10
N ILE A 6 -6.80 12.75 -6.32
CA ILE A 6 -6.30 11.44 -6.78
C ILE A 6 -7.22 10.86 -7.88
N ALA A 7 -8.54 10.91 -7.67
CA ALA A 7 -9.51 10.46 -8.67
C ALA A 7 -9.43 11.29 -9.96
N SER A 8 -9.20 12.60 -9.85
CA SER A 8 -9.06 13.50 -11.00
C SER A 8 -7.79 13.22 -11.83
N MET A 9 -6.78 12.60 -11.23
CA MET A 9 -5.56 12.13 -11.91
C MET A 9 -5.76 10.79 -12.65
N GLY A 10 -6.98 10.24 -12.61
CA GLY A 10 -7.32 8.99 -13.29
C GLY A 10 -7.05 7.71 -12.46
N ILE A 11 -6.68 7.85 -11.19
CA ILE A 11 -6.50 6.71 -10.29
C ILE A 11 -7.86 6.17 -9.90
N ARG A 12 -8.05 4.85 -10.05
CA ARG A 12 -9.28 4.14 -9.72
C ARG A 12 -9.36 3.91 -8.22
N ILE A 13 -10.48 4.32 -7.59
CA ILE A 13 -10.60 4.32 -6.13
C ILE A 13 -11.84 3.57 -5.69
N VAL A 14 -11.66 2.62 -4.76
CA VAL A 14 -12.71 2.10 -3.90
C VAL A 14 -12.52 2.72 -2.52
N LEU A 15 -13.57 3.35 -2.00
CA LEU A 15 -13.57 3.99 -0.69
C LEU A 15 -14.44 3.17 0.26
N VAL A 16 -13.88 2.78 1.40
CA VAL A 16 -14.60 2.07 2.47
C VAL A 16 -14.52 2.93 3.73
N PRO A 17 -15.54 3.75 4.01
CA PRO A 17 -15.52 4.65 5.15
C PRO A 17 -15.85 3.91 6.45
N GLY A 18 -15.11 4.17 7.52
CA GLY A 18 -15.50 3.78 8.87
C GLY A 18 -16.63 4.64 9.40
N SER A 19 -17.57 4.03 10.13
CA SER A 19 -18.71 4.72 10.77
C SER A 19 -18.75 4.52 12.28
N ARG A 20 -17.66 4.05 12.89
CA ARG A 20 -17.63 3.72 14.33
C ARG A 20 -17.99 4.90 15.23
N PRO A 21 -17.44 6.13 15.04
CA PRO A 21 -17.80 7.27 15.86
C PRO A 21 -19.29 7.63 15.77
N GLN A 22 -19.86 7.56 14.57
CA GLN A 22 -21.29 7.84 14.34
C GLN A 22 -22.18 6.77 15.02
N ILE A 23 -21.79 5.49 14.91
CA ILE A 23 -22.48 4.39 15.58
C ILE A 23 -22.48 4.61 17.10
N GLU A 24 -21.32 4.91 17.70
CA GLU A 24 -21.22 5.18 19.14
C GLU A 24 -22.10 6.37 19.57
N ALA A 25 -22.11 7.44 18.78
CA ALA A 25 -22.93 8.61 19.05
C ALA A 25 -24.44 8.29 19.02
N LEU A 26 -24.88 7.53 18.01
CA LEU A 26 -26.29 7.11 17.90
C LEU A 26 -26.68 6.14 19.02
N MET A 27 -25.84 5.15 19.32
CA MET A 27 -26.09 4.23 20.44
C MET A 27 -26.25 4.99 21.76
N LYS A 28 -25.34 5.95 22.03
CA LYS A 28 -25.44 6.80 23.22
C LYS A 28 -26.73 7.62 23.25
N LEU A 29 -27.14 8.17 22.10
CA LEU A 29 -28.40 8.92 22.00
C LEU A 29 -29.65 8.06 22.35
N HIS A 30 -29.62 6.79 21.96
CA HIS A 30 -30.65 5.81 22.27
C HIS A 30 -30.50 5.14 23.64
N GLY A 31 -29.51 5.53 24.45
CA GLY A 31 -29.24 4.94 25.76
C GLY A 31 -28.72 3.49 25.70
N LEU A 32 -28.11 3.12 24.56
CA LEU A 32 -27.51 1.81 24.33
C LEU A 32 -26.02 1.83 24.63
N GLU A 33 -25.49 0.73 25.17
CA GLU A 33 -24.05 0.54 25.38
C GLU A 33 -23.49 -0.45 24.36
N GLY A 34 -22.34 -0.08 23.76
CA GLY A 34 -21.63 -0.96 22.83
C GLY A 34 -21.01 -2.16 23.55
N LYS A 35 -21.33 -3.36 23.10
CA LYS A 35 -20.77 -4.62 23.61
C LYS A 35 -19.67 -5.09 22.68
N PHE A 36 -18.52 -5.46 23.25
CA PHE A 36 -17.36 -5.93 22.50
C PHE A 36 -16.78 -7.20 23.11
N TYR A 37 -16.29 -8.07 22.27
CA TYR A 37 -15.49 -9.21 22.69
C TYR A 37 -14.26 -9.31 21.80
N LYS A 38 -13.07 -9.33 22.41
CA LYS A 38 -11.78 -9.31 21.68
C LYS A 38 -11.69 -8.24 20.58
N GLY A 39 -12.17 -7.01 20.88
CA GLY A 39 -12.17 -5.90 19.92
C GLY A 39 -13.29 -5.93 18.87
N VAL A 40 -14.00 -7.04 18.73
CA VAL A 40 -15.11 -7.19 17.78
C VAL A 40 -16.43 -6.83 18.47
N ARG A 41 -17.23 -5.96 17.82
CA ARG A 41 -18.54 -5.59 18.34
C ARG A 41 -19.48 -6.79 18.31
N ILE A 42 -20.30 -6.95 19.36
CA ILE A 42 -21.50 -7.78 19.35
C ILE A 42 -22.64 -6.88 18.88
N THR A 43 -23.19 -7.17 17.71
CA THR A 43 -24.24 -6.34 17.10
C THR A 43 -25.60 -6.98 17.36
N ASP A 44 -26.27 -6.58 18.44
CA ASP A 44 -27.65 -6.98 18.68
C ASP A 44 -28.60 -6.22 17.74
N PRO A 45 -29.91 -6.57 17.68
CA PRO A 45 -30.85 -5.95 16.76
C PRO A 45 -30.96 -4.42 16.92
N GLU A 46 -30.87 -3.90 18.13
CA GLU A 46 -30.95 -2.46 18.42
C GLU A 46 -29.69 -1.75 17.95
N ALA A 47 -28.49 -2.33 18.20
CA ALA A 47 -27.25 -1.84 17.69
C ALA A 47 -27.19 -1.87 16.15
N LEU A 48 -27.80 -2.90 15.51
CA LEU A 48 -27.87 -3.00 14.05
C LEU A 48 -28.62 -1.83 13.42
N GLU A 49 -29.70 -1.35 14.03
CA GLU A 49 -30.44 -0.16 13.53
C GLU A 49 -29.53 1.08 13.60
N CYS A 50 -28.79 1.30 14.69
CA CYS A 50 -27.81 2.38 14.78
C CYS A 50 -26.71 2.25 13.73
N VAL A 51 -26.25 1.04 13.42
CA VAL A 51 -25.24 0.78 12.36
C VAL A 51 -25.79 1.17 11.00
N LYS A 52 -27.03 0.78 10.65
CA LYS A 52 -27.67 1.12 9.38
C LYS A 52 -27.78 2.64 9.20
N GLU A 53 -28.24 3.33 10.24
CA GLU A 53 -28.42 4.78 10.24
C GLU A 53 -27.08 5.48 10.08
N ALA A 54 -26.05 5.12 10.87
CA ALA A 54 -24.73 5.70 10.80
C ALA A 54 -24.05 5.49 9.45
N CYS A 55 -24.16 4.27 8.90
CA CYS A 55 -23.61 3.97 7.57
C CYS A 55 -24.33 4.75 6.46
N GLY A 56 -25.66 4.91 6.57
CA GLY A 56 -26.47 5.71 5.65
C GLY A 56 -26.09 7.17 5.67
N GLU A 57 -25.98 7.76 6.86
CA GLU A 57 -25.58 9.15 7.04
C GLU A 57 -24.15 9.40 6.51
N THR A 58 -23.19 8.54 6.89
CA THR A 58 -21.81 8.63 6.40
C THR A 58 -21.75 8.60 4.87
N ARG A 59 -22.52 7.71 4.25
CA ARG A 59 -22.62 7.62 2.79
C ARG A 59 -23.13 8.92 2.18
N PHE A 60 -24.24 9.46 2.66
CA PHE A 60 -24.81 10.70 2.11
C PHE A 60 -23.90 11.90 2.33
N ASN A 61 -23.22 11.99 3.46
CA ASN A 61 -22.24 13.04 3.73
C ASN A 61 -21.07 12.99 2.76
N LEU A 62 -20.57 11.79 2.42
CA LEU A 62 -19.50 11.61 1.43
C LEU A 62 -19.99 11.94 0.01
N GLU A 63 -21.18 11.47 -0.40
CA GLU A 63 -21.76 11.81 -1.69
C GLU A 63 -21.92 13.34 -1.84
N ALA A 64 -22.37 14.02 -0.78
CA ALA A 64 -22.47 15.49 -0.76
C ALA A 64 -21.10 16.16 -0.87
N ALA A 65 -20.09 15.67 -0.12
CA ALA A 65 -18.73 16.21 -0.18
C ALA A 65 -18.10 16.09 -1.58
N PHE A 66 -18.27 14.95 -2.25
CA PHE A 66 -17.78 14.76 -3.62
C PHE A 66 -18.58 15.56 -4.66
N SER A 67 -19.83 15.90 -4.37
CA SER A 67 -20.66 16.73 -5.25
C SER A 67 -20.23 18.20 -5.29
N GLN A 68 -19.47 18.69 -4.30
CA GLN A 68 -18.95 20.06 -4.27
C GLN A 68 -17.85 20.32 -5.29
N GLY A 69 -17.21 19.29 -5.84
CA GLY A 69 -16.05 19.40 -6.72
C GLY A 69 -14.82 19.95 -6.01
N LEU A 70 -13.91 20.55 -6.78
CA LEU A 70 -12.65 21.14 -6.27
C LEU A 70 -12.65 22.66 -6.58
N PRO A 71 -13.42 23.49 -5.86
CA PRO A 71 -13.51 24.93 -6.13
C PRO A 71 -12.15 25.59 -5.93
N ASN A 72 -11.87 26.62 -6.74
CA ASN A 72 -10.62 27.39 -6.71
C ASN A 72 -9.35 26.60 -7.08
N THR A 73 -9.49 25.48 -7.77
CA THR A 73 -8.37 24.70 -8.31
C THR A 73 -8.46 24.62 -9.84
N PRO A 74 -7.36 24.29 -10.55
CA PRO A 74 -7.41 23.99 -11.98
C PRO A 74 -8.39 22.88 -12.34
N MET A 75 -8.76 22.04 -11.37
CA MET A 75 -9.67 20.89 -11.51
C MET A 75 -11.12 21.21 -11.09
N GLN A 76 -11.51 22.49 -11.00
CA GLN A 76 -12.85 22.91 -10.58
C GLN A 76 -13.99 22.35 -11.47
N HIS A 77 -13.68 21.93 -12.69
CA HIS A 77 -14.64 21.31 -13.62
C HIS A 77 -14.60 19.78 -13.60
N SER A 78 -13.71 19.19 -12.80
CA SER A 78 -13.64 17.75 -12.65
C SER A 78 -14.91 17.23 -11.96
N ARG A 79 -15.62 16.33 -12.63
CA ARG A 79 -16.82 15.69 -12.09
C ARG A 79 -16.47 14.32 -11.56
N VAL A 80 -16.25 14.23 -10.26
CA VAL A 80 -16.09 12.96 -9.58
C VAL A 80 -17.49 12.40 -9.31
N LYS A 81 -17.77 11.19 -9.82
CA LYS A 81 -19.01 10.47 -9.52
C LYS A 81 -18.73 9.41 -8.48
N VAL A 82 -19.58 9.34 -7.46
CA VAL A 82 -19.54 8.31 -6.43
C VAL A 82 -20.73 7.37 -6.66
N VAL A 83 -20.45 6.08 -6.65
CA VAL A 83 -21.48 5.04 -6.80
C VAL A 83 -21.37 4.08 -5.63
N SER A 84 -22.47 3.87 -4.92
CA SER A 84 -22.58 2.89 -3.84
C SER A 84 -23.59 1.81 -4.20
N GLY A 85 -23.42 0.61 -3.62
CA GLY A 85 -24.28 -0.52 -3.89
C GLY A 85 -24.03 -1.70 -2.95
N ASN A 86 -24.74 -2.81 -3.20
CA ASN A 86 -24.66 -4.05 -2.45
C ASN A 86 -23.55 -5.00 -2.97
N PHE A 87 -22.35 -4.48 -3.08
CA PHE A 87 -21.21 -5.22 -3.64
C PHE A 87 -20.71 -6.37 -2.74
N VAL A 88 -21.08 -6.37 -1.47
CA VAL A 88 -20.60 -7.30 -0.47
C VAL A 88 -21.73 -8.23 0.00
N THR A 89 -21.56 -9.53 -0.23
CA THR A 89 -22.36 -10.56 0.40
C THR A 89 -21.73 -10.94 1.73
N ALA A 90 -22.51 -10.89 2.80
CA ALA A 90 -22.08 -11.19 4.16
C ALA A 90 -22.51 -12.59 4.63
N ARG A 91 -21.86 -13.05 5.68
CA ARG A 91 -22.32 -14.14 6.54
C ARG A 91 -22.09 -13.79 8.01
N PRO A 92 -22.85 -14.34 8.95
CA PRO A 92 -22.59 -14.12 10.36
C PRO A 92 -21.17 -14.61 10.73
N ILE A 93 -20.51 -13.90 11.64
CA ILE A 93 -19.28 -14.39 12.25
C ILE A 93 -19.54 -15.59 13.16
N GLY A 94 -20.75 -15.66 13.75
CA GLY A 94 -21.21 -16.75 14.58
C GLY A 94 -20.81 -16.63 16.04
N VAL A 95 -20.57 -17.77 16.67
CA VAL A 95 -20.20 -17.89 18.09
C VAL A 95 -18.69 -17.99 18.21
N ILE A 96 -18.06 -17.09 18.95
CA ILE A 96 -16.63 -17.12 19.26
C ILE A 96 -16.48 -17.31 20.78
N ASP A 97 -15.76 -18.34 21.19
CA ASP A 97 -15.53 -18.67 22.61
C ASP A 97 -16.83 -18.71 23.46
N GLY A 98 -17.91 -19.19 22.87
CA GLY A 98 -19.22 -19.30 23.53
C GLY A 98 -20.06 -18.02 23.51
N ILE A 99 -19.57 -16.94 22.89
CA ILE A 99 -20.29 -15.66 22.78
C ILE A 99 -20.85 -15.51 21.36
N ASP A 100 -22.17 -15.36 21.25
CA ASP A 100 -22.83 -15.11 19.98
C ASP A 100 -22.70 -13.64 19.59
N HIS A 101 -22.15 -13.39 18.42
CA HIS A 101 -21.95 -12.04 17.87
C HIS A 101 -23.16 -11.53 17.09
N GLN A 102 -24.23 -12.31 17.00
CA GLN A 102 -25.51 -11.97 16.38
C GLN A 102 -25.37 -11.41 14.96
N HIS A 103 -25.71 -10.13 14.74
CA HIS A 103 -25.61 -9.46 13.43
C HIS A 103 -24.22 -8.92 13.09
N THR A 104 -23.18 -9.32 13.80
CA THR A 104 -21.82 -9.07 13.36
C THR A 104 -21.46 -10.09 12.30
N GLY A 105 -20.99 -9.61 11.17
CA GLY A 105 -20.66 -10.44 10.01
C GLY A 105 -19.22 -10.33 9.57
N VAL A 106 -18.91 -11.18 8.61
CA VAL A 106 -17.68 -11.14 7.82
C VAL A 106 -18.05 -11.23 6.34
N VAL A 107 -17.14 -10.76 5.49
CA VAL A 107 -17.32 -10.84 4.04
C VAL A 107 -17.32 -12.31 3.60
N ARG A 108 -18.36 -12.72 2.88
CA ARG A 108 -18.46 -14.04 2.25
C ARG A 108 -18.04 -14.01 0.79
N LYS A 109 -18.47 -12.96 0.05
CA LYS A 109 -18.19 -12.79 -1.37
C LYS A 109 -18.24 -11.30 -1.73
N VAL A 110 -17.39 -10.90 -2.66
CA VAL A 110 -17.40 -9.57 -3.27
C VAL A 110 -17.85 -9.71 -4.73
N ASP A 111 -18.69 -8.80 -5.19
CA ASP A 111 -19.03 -8.64 -6.60
C ASP A 111 -17.95 -7.81 -7.31
N ALA A 112 -16.82 -8.45 -7.59
CA ALA A 112 -15.66 -7.81 -8.19
C ALA A 112 -15.95 -7.30 -9.61
N GLU A 113 -16.75 -8.01 -10.38
CA GLU A 113 -17.09 -7.65 -11.78
C GLU A 113 -17.81 -6.30 -11.84
N SER A 114 -18.85 -6.11 -11.00
CA SER A 114 -19.56 -4.84 -10.92
C SER A 114 -18.68 -3.69 -10.43
N ILE A 115 -17.80 -3.94 -9.46
CA ILE A 115 -16.85 -2.93 -8.98
C ILE A 115 -15.88 -2.52 -10.09
N ILE A 116 -15.28 -3.46 -10.80
CA ILE A 116 -14.33 -3.21 -11.90
C ILE A 116 -15.01 -2.44 -13.04
N ASP A 117 -16.25 -2.80 -13.41
CA ASP A 117 -17.02 -2.06 -14.44
C ASP A 117 -17.22 -0.61 -14.05
N LEU A 118 -17.62 -0.34 -12.80
CA LEU A 118 -17.80 1.03 -12.30
C LEU A 118 -16.48 1.82 -12.28
N LEU A 119 -15.38 1.21 -11.84
CA LEU A 119 -14.05 1.82 -11.83
C LEU A 119 -13.56 2.12 -13.25
N SER A 120 -13.86 1.26 -14.23
CA SER A 120 -13.50 1.47 -15.64
C SER A 120 -14.14 2.71 -16.25
N ARG A 121 -15.25 3.17 -15.68
CA ARG A 121 -15.99 4.39 -16.06
C ARG A 121 -15.60 5.63 -15.24
N ASN A 122 -14.45 5.59 -14.57
CA ASN A 122 -13.94 6.66 -13.71
C ASN A 122 -14.90 7.05 -12.56
N ASN A 123 -15.67 6.10 -12.01
CA ASN A 123 -16.43 6.33 -10.80
C ASN A 123 -15.58 5.96 -9.58
N ILE A 124 -15.77 6.67 -8.46
CA ILE A 124 -15.36 6.19 -7.15
C ILE A 124 -16.44 5.19 -6.69
N VAL A 125 -16.03 3.98 -6.32
CA VAL A 125 -16.92 3.01 -5.71
C VAL A 125 -16.91 3.20 -4.20
N LEU A 126 -18.07 3.48 -3.62
CA LEU A 126 -18.24 3.67 -2.17
C LEU A 126 -18.89 2.42 -1.58
N ALA A 127 -18.13 1.64 -0.81
CA ALA A 127 -18.60 0.43 -0.15
C ALA A 127 -18.71 0.67 1.36
N SER A 128 -19.91 0.53 1.92
CA SER A 128 -20.11 0.64 3.37
C SER A 128 -19.55 -0.59 4.10
N PRO A 129 -19.15 -0.47 5.39
CA PRO A 129 -18.76 -1.61 6.24
C PRO A 129 -20.00 -2.39 6.70
N PHE A 130 -20.75 -2.87 5.72
CA PHE A 130 -22.08 -3.44 5.87
C PHE A 130 -22.37 -4.38 4.70
N GLY A 131 -23.04 -5.49 4.96
CA GLY A 131 -23.37 -6.44 3.91
C GLY A 131 -24.66 -7.20 4.19
N PHE A 132 -25.14 -7.91 3.17
CA PHE A 132 -26.35 -8.69 3.25
C PHE A 132 -26.05 -10.17 2.98
N SER A 133 -26.74 -11.06 3.70
CA SER A 133 -26.78 -12.47 3.33
C SER A 133 -27.56 -12.67 2.01
N PRO A 134 -27.45 -13.83 1.37
CA PRO A 134 -28.29 -14.17 0.22
C PRO A 134 -29.80 -14.16 0.52
N THR A 135 -30.20 -14.24 1.80
CA THR A 135 -31.57 -14.16 2.27
C THR A 135 -32.03 -12.74 2.64
N GLY A 136 -31.12 -11.75 2.46
CA GLY A 136 -31.42 -10.33 2.72
C GLY A 136 -31.20 -9.89 4.17
N GLU A 137 -30.66 -10.75 5.03
CA GLU A 137 -30.33 -10.39 6.39
C GLU A 137 -29.09 -9.49 6.41
N ALA A 138 -29.15 -8.44 7.23
CA ALA A 138 -28.14 -7.40 7.31
C ALA A 138 -27.07 -7.71 8.37
N PHE A 139 -25.81 -7.40 8.08
CA PHE A 139 -24.69 -7.60 8.97
C PHE A 139 -23.76 -6.38 9.03
N ASN A 140 -23.37 -6.02 10.25
CA ASN A 140 -22.29 -5.09 10.53
C ASN A 140 -20.94 -5.80 10.30
N ILE A 141 -20.10 -5.25 9.45
CA ILE A 141 -18.79 -5.81 9.10
C ILE A 141 -17.71 -4.79 9.46
N THR A 142 -16.53 -5.23 9.83
CA THR A 142 -15.43 -4.28 10.06
C THR A 142 -14.98 -3.64 8.74
N THR A 143 -14.60 -2.37 8.81
CA THR A 143 -14.15 -1.59 7.64
C THR A 143 -12.96 -2.28 6.97
N GLU A 144 -12.03 -2.77 7.78
CA GLU A 144 -10.81 -3.44 7.35
C GLU A 144 -11.11 -4.76 6.63
N ASP A 145 -12.12 -5.54 7.09
CA ASP A 145 -12.52 -6.78 6.42
C ASP A 145 -13.13 -6.50 5.04
N VAL A 146 -14.00 -5.49 4.94
CA VAL A 146 -14.60 -5.08 3.66
C VAL A 146 -13.52 -4.57 2.71
N ALA A 147 -12.66 -3.64 3.17
CA ALA A 147 -11.61 -3.05 2.35
C ALA A 147 -10.62 -4.11 1.84
N THR A 148 -10.13 -4.97 2.73
CA THR A 148 -9.21 -6.06 2.37
C THR A 148 -9.84 -7.05 1.41
N SER A 149 -11.09 -7.46 1.67
CA SER A 149 -11.80 -8.43 0.82
C SER A 149 -12.06 -7.87 -0.58
N ILE A 150 -12.40 -6.58 -0.67
CA ILE A 150 -12.56 -5.92 -1.97
C ILE A 150 -11.21 -5.81 -2.68
N ALA A 151 -10.16 -5.34 -2.01
CA ALA A 151 -8.84 -5.17 -2.60
C ALA A 151 -8.32 -6.48 -3.21
N VAL A 152 -8.44 -7.59 -2.47
CA VAL A 152 -8.07 -8.93 -2.96
C VAL A 152 -8.94 -9.34 -4.15
N ALA A 153 -10.27 -9.15 -4.07
CA ALA A 153 -11.20 -9.61 -5.09
C ALA A 153 -11.03 -8.90 -6.44
N ILE A 154 -10.64 -7.61 -6.43
CA ILE A 154 -10.45 -6.83 -7.66
C ILE A 154 -9.00 -6.83 -8.15
N GLY A 155 -8.07 -7.45 -7.42
CA GLY A 155 -6.63 -7.38 -7.71
C GLY A 155 -6.11 -5.95 -7.63
N ALA A 156 -6.35 -5.27 -6.50
CA ALA A 156 -5.91 -3.90 -6.32
C ALA A 156 -4.38 -3.80 -6.21
N ASP A 157 -3.77 -2.81 -6.85
CA ASP A 157 -2.33 -2.54 -6.73
C ASP A 157 -1.96 -2.13 -5.30
N LYS A 158 -2.83 -1.34 -4.65
CA LYS A 158 -2.59 -0.80 -3.30
C LYS A 158 -3.85 -0.86 -2.42
N LEU A 159 -3.66 -1.23 -1.14
CA LEU A 159 -4.65 -1.07 -0.09
C LEU A 159 -4.11 -0.05 0.92
N ILE A 160 -4.89 0.98 1.23
CA ILE A 160 -4.54 1.98 2.24
C ILE A 160 -5.47 1.80 3.44
N LEU A 161 -4.89 1.47 4.59
CA LEU A 161 -5.56 1.41 5.89
C LEU A 161 -5.25 2.69 6.66
N SER A 162 -6.25 3.54 6.86
CA SER A 162 -6.12 4.79 7.60
C SER A 162 -6.46 4.54 9.07
N VAL A 163 -5.48 4.71 9.95
CA VAL A 163 -5.52 4.28 11.36
C VAL A 163 -5.26 5.43 12.34
N GLY A 164 -5.43 5.19 13.64
CA GLY A 164 -5.22 6.19 14.70
C GLY A 164 -3.76 6.38 15.11
N VAL A 165 -2.85 5.54 14.61
CA VAL A 165 -1.43 5.55 14.96
C VAL A 165 -0.58 6.01 13.77
N GLU A 166 0.67 6.39 14.02
CA GLU A 166 1.59 6.89 12.96
C GLU A 166 2.09 5.79 12.02
N GLY A 167 1.89 4.53 12.36
CA GLY A 167 2.35 3.33 11.68
C GLY A 167 2.64 2.24 12.70
N VAL A 168 3.12 1.08 12.25
CA VAL A 168 3.45 -0.06 13.11
C VAL A 168 4.73 0.24 13.90
N ARG A 169 4.63 0.18 15.23
CA ARG A 169 5.75 0.50 16.12
C ARG A 169 6.43 -0.75 16.64
N VAL A 170 7.71 -0.88 16.30
CA VAL A 170 8.58 -1.94 16.81
C VAL A 170 9.66 -1.31 17.68
N ASN A 171 9.76 -1.72 18.95
CA ASN A 171 10.70 -1.15 19.92
C ASN A 171 10.61 0.39 20.08
N GLY A 172 9.41 0.95 19.89
CA GLY A 172 9.14 2.39 20.06
C GLY A 172 9.41 3.26 18.82
N ALA A 173 9.89 2.69 17.71
CA ALA A 173 10.06 3.37 16.43
C ALA A 173 9.09 2.82 15.38
N VAL A 174 8.63 3.67 14.46
CA VAL A 174 7.81 3.22 13.33
C VAL A 174 8.71 2.45 12.35
N GLU A 175 8.34 1.22 12.01
CA GLU A 175 8.99 0.42 10.98
C GLU A 175 8.30 0.75 9.65
N GLN A 176 9.01 1.44 8.74
CA GLN A 176 8.41 1.96 7.51
C GLN A 176 8.12 0.86 6.49
N ASP A 177 9.02 -0.11 6.34
CA ASP A 177 8.90 -1.21 5.38
C ASP A 177 8.89 -2.55 6.09
N ILE A 178 7.80 -3.29 5.95
CA ILE A 178 7.60 -4.60 6.58
C ILE A 178 7.31 -5.64 5.49
N THR A 179 8.11 -6.71 5.43
CA THR A 179 7.79 -7.84 4.56
C THR A 179 6.67 -8.70 5.15
N ALA A 180 5.97 -9.47 4.32
CA ALA A 180 4.95 -10.41 4.79
C ALA A 180 5.48 -11.41 5.81
N SER A 181 6.74 -11.87 5.66
CA SER A 181 7.41 -12.73 6.63
C SER A 181 7.66 -12.01 7.97
N ARG A 182 8.10 -10.75 7.91
CA ARG A 182 8.32 -9.93 9.10
C ARG A 182 7.00 -9.60 9.81
N ALA A 183 5.95 -9.22 9.06
CA ALA A 183 4.61 -9.00 9.60
C ALA A 183 4.09 -10.23 10.34
N LYS A 184 4.27 -11.43 9.75
CA LYS A 184 3.89 -12.68 10.41
C LYS A 184 4.67 -12.90 11.70
N GLN A 185 5.97 -12.67 11.71
CA GLN A 185 6.80 -12.79 12.92
C GLN A 185 6.30 -11.84 14.01
N LEU A 186 6.07 -10.54 13.69
CA LEU A 186 5.58 -9.55 14.65
C LEU A 186 4.26 -9.97 15.30
N ILE A 187 3.35 -10.57 14.51
CA ILE A 187 2.06 -11.09 15.01
C ILE A 187 2.27 -12.33 15.89
N ASP A 188 2.99 -13.33 15.41
CA ASP A 188 3.13 -14.63 16.06
C ASP A 188 3.89 -14.52 17.41
N GLU A 189 4.92 -13.67 17.47
CA GLU A 189 5.75 -13.43 18.65
C GLU A 189 5.21 -12.28 19.53
N LYS A 190 4.12 -11.62 19.13
CA LYS A 190 3.51 -10.47 19.84
C LYS A 190 4.51 -9.38 20.17
N LEU A 191 5.29 -8.97 19.17
CA LEU A 191 6.33 -7.95 19.31
C LEU A 191 5.80 -6.51 19.17
N VAL A 192 4.51 -6.35 18.86
CA VAL A 192 3.80 -5.10 18.70
C VAL A 192 2.50 -5.16 19.52
N ASP A 193 1.82 -4.04 19.68
CA ASP A 193 0.56 -3.99 20.42
C ASP A 193 -0.63 -4.63 19.69
N ASP A 194 -1.75 -4.78 20.39
CA ASP A 194 -2.94 -5.47 19.86
C ASP A 194 -3.55 -4.73 18.64
N GLU A 195 -3.45 -3.40 18.58
CA GLU A 195 -3.95 -2.60 17.44
C GLU A 195 -3.08 -2.82 16.20
N ASP A 196 -1.76 -2.85 16.38
CA ASP A 196 -0.81 -3.14 15.31
C ASP A 196 -0.94 -4.61 14.84
N ILE A 197 -1.13 -5.57 15.76
CA ILE A 197 -1.42 -6.98 15.41
C ILE A 197 -2.68 -7.06 14.55
N TYR A 198 -3.73 -6.32 14.90
CA TYR A 198 -4.98 -6.29 14.16
C TYR A 198 -4.78 -5.74 12.74
N ASN A 199 -4.13 -4.58 12.60
CA ASN A 199 -3.87 -3.94 11.33
C ASN A 199 -2.93 -4.78 10.44
N LEU A 200 -1.85 -5.31 11.00
CA LEU A 200 -0.93 -6.21 10.30
C LEU A 200 -1.62 -7.51 9.84
N GLY A 201 -2.59 -8.01 10.59
CA GLY A 201 -3.38 -9.18 10.21
C GLY A 201 -4.15 -8.97 8.90
N PHE A 202 -4.77 -7.80 8.72
CA PHE A 202 -5.44 -7.44 7.47
C PHE A 202 -4.45 -7.14 6.35
N ALA A 203 -3.35 -6.45 6.65
CA ALA A 203 -2.30 -6.19 5.68
C ALA A 203 -1.70 -7.49 5.14
N LEU A 204 -1.35 -8.43 6.02
CA LEU A 204 -0.82 -9.74 5.64
C LEU A 204 -1.83 -10.56 4.82
N ARG A 205 -3.13 -10.48 5.15
CA ARG A 205 -4.20 -11.13 4.38
C ARG A 205 -4.31 -10.55 2.97
N ALA A 206 -4.21 -9.23 2.83
CA ALA A 206 -4.29 -8.55 1.54
C ALA A 206 -3.10 -8.91 0.65
N VAL A 207 -1.87 -8.80 1.17
CA VAL A 207 -0.64 -9.11 0.44
C VAL A 207 -0.65 -10.58 -0.01
N LYS A 208 -0.95 -11.53 0.88
CA LYS A 208 -1.09 -12.95 0.51
C LYS A 208 -2.23 -13.22 -0.48
N GLY A 209 -3.20 -12.34 -0.54
CA GLY A 209 -4.31 -12.37 -1.49
C GLY A 209 -3.97 -11.75 -2.85
N GLY A 210 -2.74 -11.28 -3.06
CA GLY A 210 -2.24 -10.73 -4.32
C GLY A 210 -2.34 -9.21 -4.45
N VAL A 211 -2.55 -8.48 -3.35
CA VAL A 211 -2.37 -7.01 -3.33
C VAL A 211 -0.89 -6.72 -3.23
N ASP A 212 -0.34 -5.92 -4.14
CA ASP A 212 1.11 -5.69 -4.20
C ASP A 212 1.62 -5.00 -2.92
N ARG A 213 0.87 -4.01 -2.40
CA ARG A 213 1.27 -3.20 -1.25
C ARG A 213 0.08 -2.85 -0.36
N VAL A 214 0.32 -2.86 0.94
CA VAL A 214 -0.63 -2.35 1.93
C VAL A 214 0.04 -1.25 2.74
N HIS A 215 -0.57 -0.09 2.79
CA HIS A 215 -0.08 1.06 3.52
C HIS A 215 -0.94 1.28 4.77
N ILE A 216 -0.31 1.34 5.94
CA ILE A 216 -0.94 1.65 7.23
C ILE A 216 -0.52 3.07 7.59
N ILE A 217 -1.42 4.04 7.44
CA ILE A 217 -1.11 5.46 7.55
C ILE A 217 -1.98 6.17 8.59
N PRO A 218 -1.48 7.25 9.24
CA PRO A 218 -2.28 8.01 10.20
C PRO A 218 -3.40 8.79 9.51
N TYR A 219 -4.64 8.67 10.01
CA TYR A 219 -5.76 9.48 9.50
C TYR A 219 -5.66 10.97 9.91
N ALA A 220 -4.90 11.28 10.95
CA ALA A 220 -4.79 12.64 11.47
C ALA A 220 -3.88 13.55 10.63
N LEU A 221 -3.09 12.98 9.71
CA LEU A 221 -2.18 13.74 8.87
C LEU A 221 -2.90 14.30 7.64
N ASP A 222 -3.03 15.62 7.57
CA ASP A 222 -3.57 16.29 6.38
C ASP A 222 -2.62 16.10 5.18
N GLY A 223 -3.16 15.69 4.03
CA GLY A 223 -2.35 15.32 2.87
C GLY A 223 -1.61 13.98 3.00
N GLY A 224 -1.82 13.21 4.08
CA GLY A 224 -1.11 11.95 4.33
C GLY A 224 -1.27 10.93 3.21
N ILE A 225 -2.45 10.80 2.60
CA ILE A 225 -2.67 9.91 1.46
C ILE A 225 -1.85 10.36 0.23
N LEU A 226 -1.76 11.65 -0.01
CA LEU A 226 -0.97 12.19 -1.13
C LEU A 226 0.53 12.00 -0.88
N ALA A 227 0.99 12.27 0.34
CA ALA A 227 2.38 12.02 0.72
C ALA A 227 2.74 10.54 0.53
N GLU A 228 1.92 9.61 1.02
CA GLU A 228 2.14 8.18 0.87
C GLU A 228 2.15 7.70 -0.58
N LEU A 229 1.31 8.26 -1.45
CA LEU A 229 1.21 7.82 -2.83
C LEU A 229 2.25 8.43 -3.76
N PHE A 230 2.76 9.63 -3.44
CA PHE A 230 3.55 10.44 -4.37
C PHE A 230 4.92 10.88 -3.84
N THR A 231 5.27 10.54 -2.60
CA THR A 231 6.62 10.76 -2.07
C THR A 231 7.32 9.43 -1.82
N HIS A 232 8.62 9.47 -1.81
CA HIS A 232 9.46 8.28 -1.62
C HIS A 232 9.44 7.78 -0.16
N ASP A 233 9.49 8.72 0.80
CA ASP A 233 9.66 8.38 2.22
C ASP A 233 8.37 7.89 2.88
N GLY A 234 7.21 8.13 2.22
CA GLY A 234 5.91 7.78 2.80
C GLY A 234 5.61 8.47 4.14
N VAL A 235 4.56 8.05 4.81
CA VAL A 235 4.14 8.64 6.10
C VAL A 235 3.73 7.61 7.16
N GLY A 236 3.84 6.33 6.85
CA GLY A 236 3.37 5.26 7.72
C GLY A 236 4.21 4.00 7.61
N THR A 237 3.54 2.87 7.59
CA THR A 237 4.15 1.56 7.38
C THR A 237 3.62 0.94 6.09
N MET A 238 4.50 0.52 5.21
CA MET A 238 4.18 -0.28 4.04
C MET A 238 4.42 -1.76 4.32
N VAL A 239 3.48 -2.61 3.90
CA VAL A 239 3.61 -4.07 3.96
C VAL A 239 3.54 -4.63 2.54
N ALA A 240 4.54 -5.43 2.14
CA ALA A 240 4.63 -6.08 0.84
C ALA A 240 5.08 -7.54 0.97
N GLU A 241 4.94 -8.35 -0.08
CA GLU A 241 5.36 -9.77 -0.05
C GLU A 241 6.88 -9.89 0.13
N GLU A 242 7.63 -9.09 -0.62
CA GLU A 242 9.09 -9.01 -0.55
C GLU A 242 9.54 -7.58 -0.27
N ASN A 243 10.80 -7.42 0.12
CA ASN A 243 11.39 -6.08 0.21
C ASN A 243 11.34 -5.43 -1.18
N MET A 244 10.80 -4.21 -1.23
CA MET A 244 10.72 -3.43 -2.47
C MET A 244 12.10 -3.02 -3.00
N GLU A 245 13.11 -3.06 -2.15
CA GLU A 245 14.49 -2.88 -2.56
C GLU A 245 15.00 -4.13 -3.30
N SER A 246 15.16 -4.02 -4.58
CA SER A 246 15.75 -5.07 -5.41
C SER A 246 17.13 -4.67 -5.91
N ILE A 247 18.06 -5.63 -5.89
CA ILE A 247 19.32 -5.53 -6.62
C ILE A 247 19.25 -6.48 -7.80
N ARG A 248 19.16 -5.93 -9.01
CA ARG A 248 18.97 -6.70 -10.24
C ARG A 248 19.87 -6.21 -11.40
N GLU A 249 19.91 -6.99 -12.43
CA GLU A 249 20.54 -6.56 -13.68
C GLU A 249 19.66 -5.54 -14.40
N ALA A 250 20.29 -4.51 -14.98
CA ALA A 250 19.58 -3.48 -15.71
C ALA A 250 19.03 -4.00 -17.04
N THR A 251 17.92 -3.44 -17.45
CA THR A 251 17.26 -3.70 -18.73
C THR A 251 17.26 -2.44 -19.60
N ILE A 252 16.87 -2.58 -20.85
CA ILE A 252 16.82 -1.45 -21.80
C ILE A 252 15.87 -0.33 -21.30
N ASP A 253 14.84 -0.69 -20.56
CA ASP A 253 13.87 0.26 -20.00
C ASP A 253 14.46 1.15 -18.91
N ASP A 254 15.55 0.70 -18.27
CA ASP A 254 16.23 1.41 -17.19
C ASP A 254 17.17 2.53 -17.69
N VAL A 255 17.49 2.59 -18.96
CA VAL A 255 18.47 3.53 -19.53
C VAL A 255 18.16 4.98 -19.15
N GLY A 256 16.87 5.37 -19.22
CA GLY A 256 16.45 6.73 -18.86
C GLY A 256 16.73 7.07 -17.40
N SER A 257 16.44 6.14 -16.50
CA SER A 257 16.67 6.29 -15.06
C SER A 257 18.15 6.26 -14.70
N LEU A 258 18.94 5.38 -15.36
CA LEU A 258 20.38 5.32 -15.20
C LEU A 258 21.07 6.64 -15.60
N ILE A 259 20.66 7.23 -16.72
CA ILE A 259 21.21 8.53 -17.15
C ILE A 259 20.95 9.59 -16.09
N LYS A 260 19.72 9.68 -15.59
CA LYS A 260 19.35 10.64 -14.54
C LYS A 260 20.15 10.44 -13.25
N LEU A 261 20.39 9.19 -12.85
CA LEU A 261 21.20 8.86 -11.68
C LEU A 261 22.66 9.23 -11.86
N LEU A 262 23.26 8.97 -13.04
CA LEU A 262 24.68 9.15 -13.29
C LEU A 262 25.04 10.61 -13.62
N GLU A 263 24.12 11.36 -14.24
CA GLU A 263 24.38 12.73 -14.73
C GLU A 263 24.98 13.69 -13.68
N PRO A 264 24.51 13.77 -12.43
CA PRO A 264 25.11 14.64 -11.42
C PRO A 264 26.57 14.29 -11.17
N PHE A 265 26.89 13.01 -11.03
CA PHE A 265 28.27 12.52 -10.78
C PHE A 265 29.20 12.73 -11.98
N GLU A 266 28.67 12.69 -13.20
CA GLU A 266 29.40 13.01 -14.43
C GLU A 266 29.68 14.51 -14.53
N GLN A 267 28.72 15.37 -14.12
CA GLN A 267 28.91 16.82 -14.11
C GLN A 267 29.96 17.28 -13.08
N GLU A 268 29.99 16.60 -11.92
CA GLU A 268 31.00 16.83 -10.87
C GLU A 268 32.36 16.22 -11.20
N GLY A 269 32.48 15.49 -12.30
CA GLY A 269 33.76 14.85 -12.73
C GLY A 269 34.14 13.61 -11.89
N ILE A 270 33.19 13.09 -11.08
CA ILE A 270 33.37 11.85 -10.28
C ILE A 270 33.29 10.63 -11.19
N LEU A 271 32.38 10.65 -12.15
CA LEU A 271 32.25 9.59 -13.14
C LEU A 271 32.58 10.06 -14.55
N VAL A 272 33.11 9.15 -15.36
CA VAL A 272 33.35 9.38 -16.79
C VAL A 272 32.04 9.45 -17.53
N LYS A 273 31.84 10.52 -18.31
CA LYS A 273 30.63 10.74 -19.10
C LYS A 273 30.39 9.62 -20.11
N ARG A 274 29.17 9.10 -20.10
CA ARG A 274 28.70 8.01 -20.98
C ARG A 274 27.55 8.49 -21.83
N PRO A 275 27.72 8.56 -23.18
CA PRO A 275 26.56 8.86 -24.04
C PRO A 275 25.50 7.75 -23.96
N ARG A 276 24.26 8.15 -24.21
CA ARG A 276 23.09 7.26 -24.14
C ARG A 276 23.29 5.97 -24.94
N GLU A 277 23.79 6.06 -26.16
CA GLU A 277 24.01 4.94 -27.05
C GLU A 277 25.03 3.93 -26.50
N LYS A 278 25.96 4.39 -25.67
CA LYS A 278 26.91 3.52 -24.98
C LYS A 278 26.22 2.75 -23.85
N ILE A 279 25.40 3.43 -23.04
CA ILE A 279 24.64 2.79 -21.95
C ILE A 279 23.68 1.76 -22.55
N GLU A 280 22.93 2.10 -23.61
CA GLU A 280 22.01 1.17 -24.28
C GLU A 280 22.72 -0.10 -24.80
N ARG A 281 23.89 0.06 -25.41
CA ARG A 281 24.67 -1.08 -25.93
C ARG A 281 25.26 -1.95 -24.83
N GLU A 282 25.60 -1.34 -23.69
CA GLU A 282 26.33 -1.98 -22.59
C GLU A 282 25.42 -2.25 -21.40
N ILE A 283 24.08 -2.17 -21.56
CA ILE A 283 23.11 -2.24 -20.48
C ILE A 283 23.22 -3.52 -19.65
N SER A 284 23.54 -4.63 -20.28
CA SER A 284 23.73 -5.92 -19.60
C SER A 284 24.90 -5.95 -18.61
N HIS A 285 25.81 -4.98 -18.68
CA HIS A 285 26.91 -4.85 -17.72
C HIS A 285 26.45 -4.19 -16.41
N PHE A 286 25.33 -3.45 -16.44
CA PHE A 286 24.85 -2.70 -15.29
C PHE A 286 24.02 -3.57 -14.33
N THR A 287 24.25 -3.35 -13.06
CA THR A 287 23.41 -3.80 -11.94
C THR A 287 22.83 -2.56 -11.30
N VAL A 288 21.55 -2.59 -10.96
CA VAL A 288 20.84 -1.47 -10.36
C VAL A 288 20.27 -1.84 -9.00
N LEU A 289 20.25 -0.85 -8.12
CA LEU A 289 19.41 -0.85 -6.93
C LEU A 289 18.14 -0.11 -7.28
N GLU A 290 17.04 -0.78 -7.07
CA GLU A 290 15.71 -0.27 -7.36
C GLU A 290 14.85 -0.30 -6.10
N HIS A 291 14.12 0.75 -5.88
CA HIS A 291 13.06 0.82 -4.89
C HIS A 291 11.81 1.38 -5.56
N ASP A 292 10.76 0.59 -5.61
CA ASP A 292 9.46 1.00 -6.18
C ASP A 292 9.53 1.57 -7.61
N GLY A 293 10.31 0.94 -8.48
CA GLY A 293 10.51 1.43 -9.86
C GLY A 293 11.48 2.61 -9.98
N PHE A 294 11.97 3.14 -8.85
CA PHE A 294 12.96 4.21 -8.81
C PHE A 294 14.36 3.61 -8.68
N ILE A 295 15.23 3.85 -9.68
CA ILE A 295 16.61 3.43 -9.63
C ILE A 295 17.43 4.47 -8.86
N TYR A 296 17.92 4.07 -7.68
CA TYR A 296 18.67 4.93 -6.78
C TYR A 296 20.16 4.52 -6.63
N GLY A 297 20.54 3.36 -7.18
CA GLY A 297 21.93 2.93 -7.20
C GLY A 297 22.29 2.18 -8.46
N SER A 298 23.53 2.24 -8.87
CA SER A 298 24.07 1.50 -10.01
C SER A 298 25.53 1.11 -9.83
N ALA A 299 25.92 0.01 -10.47
CA ALA A 299 27.31 -0.37 -10.71
C ALA A 299 27.39 -1.18 -12.01
N ALA A 300 28.46 -1.04 -12.76
CA ALA A 300 28.70 -1.83 -13.98
C ALA A 300 29.92 -2.74 -13.83
N LEU A 301 29.81 -3.95 -14.39
CA LEU A 301 30.92 -4.91 -14.49
C LEU A 301 31.32 -5.06 -15.96
N TYR A 302 32.51 -4.61 -16.31
CA TYR A 302 33.09 -4.81 -17.63
C TYR A 302 34.05 -6.00 -17.62
N PRO A 303 33.71 -7.12 -18.29
CA PRO A 303 34.53 -8.31 -18.29
C PRO A 303 35.67 -8.21 -19.32
N TYR A 304 36.88 -8.58 -18.91
CA TYR A 304 38.06 -8.80 -19.77
C TYR A 304 38.51 -10.26 -19.64
N PRO A 305 37.86 -11.20 -20.35
CA PRO A 305 38.08 -12.64 -20.18
C PRO A 305 39.51 -13.10 -20.44
N GLU A 306 40.18 -12.48 -21.40
CA GLU A 306 41.58 -12.83 -21.75
C GLU A 306 42.55 -12.52 -20.57
N ALA A 307 42.27 -11.48 -19.82
CA ALA A 307 43.05 -11.09 -18.66
C ALA A 307 42.51 -11.72 -17.35
N LYS A 308 41.35 -12.40 -17.41
CA LYS A 308 40.60 -12.88 -16.23
C LYS A 308 40.28 -11.79 -15.23
N ILE A 309 40.04 -10.59 -15.70
CA ILE A 309 39.74 -9.42 -14.87
C ILE A 309 38.33 -8.91 -15.20
N GLY A 310 37.63 -8.46 -14.15
CA GLY A 310 36.37 -7.71 -14.24
C GLY A 310 36.60 -6.30 -13.69
N GLU A 311 36.40 -5.27 -14.50
CA GLU A 311 36.47 -3.87 -14.06
C GLU A 311 35.11 -3.44 -13.52
N MET A 312 35.08 -2.92 -12.29
CA MET A 312 33.91 -2.27 -11.72
C MET A 312 33.93 -0.78 -12.03
N ALA A 313 32.84 -0.28 -12.63
CA ALA A 313 32.69 1.11 -13.03
C ALA A 313 31.29 1.62 -12.79
N ALA A 314 31.04 2.92 -13.01
CA ALA A 314 29.72 3.56 -12.90
C ALA A 314 29.03 3.30 -11.55
N VAL A 315 29.79 3.26 -10.46
CA VAL A 315 29.24 3.11 -9.11
C VAL A 315 28.68 4.44 -8.67
N ALA A 316 27.38 4.47 -8.45
CA ALA A 316 26.66 5.64 -7.97
C ALA A 316 25.52 5.20 -7.04
N VAL A 317 25.31 5.98 -5.99
CA VAL A 317 24.14 5.89 -5.12
C VAL A 317 23.59 7.29 -4.95
N HIS A 318 22.30 7.47 -5.20
CA HIS A 318 21.60 8.75 -5.09
C HIS A 318 21.87 9.39 -3.73
N PRO A 319 22.13 10.70 -3.63
CA PRO A 319 22.51 11.35 -2.38
C PRO A 319 21.56 11.09 -1.21
N ASP A 320 20.25 11.07 -1.47
CA ASP A 320 19.22 10.85 -0.45
C ASP A 320 19.22 9.43 0.13
N PHE A 321 19.90 8.49 -0.51
CA PHE A 321 20.01 7.07 -0.11
C PHE A 321 21.39 6.69 0.39
N GLN A 322 22.31 7.64 0.51
CA GLN A 322 23.67 7.36 0.99
C GLN A 322 23.66 7.12 2.51
N GLY A 323 24.48 6.17 2.96
CA GLY A 323 24.68 5.87 4.38
C GLY A 323 23.97 4.59 4.87
N ALA A 324 23.09 3.99 4.09
CA ALA A 324 22.39 2.74 4.42
C ALA A 324 23.17 1.44 4.09
N GLY A 325 24.39 1.56 3.52
CA GLY A 325 25.22 0.40 3.13
C GLY A 325 24.98 -0.11 1.71
N ASP A 326 24.25 0.64 0.89
CA ASP A 326 23.89 0.25 -0.48
C ASP A 326 25.08 0.16 -1.44
N GLY A 327 26.10 0.98 -1.24
CA GLY A 327 27.38 0.84 -1.94
C GLY A 327 28.02 -0.54 -1.70
N ASP A 328 27.99 -1.03 -0.47
CA ASP A 328 28.49 -2.37 -0.13
C ASP A 328 27.64 -3.49 -0.74
N ARG A 329 26.32 -3.29 -0.84
CA ARG A 329 25.40 -4.24 -1.50
C ARG A 329 25.72 -4.37 -2.98
N LEU A 330 25.92 -3.22 -3.67
CA LEU A 330 26.36 -3.17 -5.07
C LEU A 330 27.70 -3.88 -5.24
N LEU A 331 28.69 -3.55 -4.42
CA LEU A 331 30.02 -4.15 -4.46
C LEU A 331 29.93 -5.68 -4.35
N ARG A 332 29.25 -6.20 -3.32
CA ARG A 332 29.07 -7.65 -3.13
C ARG A 332 28.37 -8.32 -4.31
N ARG A 333 27.40 -7.66 -4.91
CA ARG A 333 26.68 -8.19 -6.10
C ARG A 333 27.61 -8.26 -7.31
N ILE A 334 28.41 -7.22 -7.55
CA ILE A 334 29.39 -7.17 -8.64
C ILE A 334 30.51 -8.20 -8.43
N GLU A 335 31.01 -8.34 -7.20
CA GLU A 335 31.99 -9.38 -6.85
C GLU A 335 31.46 -10.79 -7.13
N LYS A 336 30.19 -11.04 -6.76
CA LYS A 336 29.56 -12.33 -7.05
C LYS A 336 29.47 -12.57 -8.56
N ARG A 337 29.02 -11.57 -9.35
CA ARG A 337 28.96 -11.69 -10.83
C ARG A 337 30.34 -11.97 -11.42
N ALA A 338 31.37 -11.25 -10.97
CA ALA A 338 32.74 -11.45 -11.45
C ALA A 338 33.20 -12.89 -11.14
N ARG A 339 32.98 -13.39 -9.91
CA ARG A 339 33.31 -14.79 -9.53
C ARG A 339 32.55 -15.82 -10.37
N ASP A 340 31.26 -15.60 -10.60
CA ASP A 340 30.41 -16.52 -11.38
C ASP A 340 30.90 -16.59 -12.85
N MET A 341 31.56 -15.52 -13.34
CA MET A 341 32.21 -15.45 -14.66
C MET A 341 33.70 -15.89 -14.63
N GLY A 342 34.23 -16.30 -13.47
CA GLY A 342 35.63 -16.71 -13.33
C GLY A 342 36.66 -15.56 -13.44
N LEU A 343 36.23 -14.33 -13.10
CA LEU A 343 37.02 -13.10 -13.16
C LEU A 343 37.46 -12.63 -11.78
N GLU A 344 38.67 -12.03 -11.68
CA GLU A 344 39.09 -11.27 -10.51
C GLU A 344 38.64 -9.80 -10.67
N LEU A 345 38.04 -9.24 -9.61
CA LEU A 345 37.50 -7.87 -9.64
C LEU A 345 38.67 -6.87 -9.48
N SER A 346 38.75 -5.90 -10.40
CA SER A 346 39.63 -4.75 -10.31
C SER A 346 38.85 -3.47 -10.13
N LEU A 347 39.24 -2.66 -9.17
CA LEU A 347 38.79 -1.27 -8.99
C LEU A 347 39.79 -0.37 -9.66
N ILE A 348 39.40 0.37 -10.68
CA ILE A 348 40.25 1.38 -11.35
C ILE A 348 39.72 2.76 -10.99
#